data_c9c79208098ffda8f294990d615297e2
#
_entry.id   c9c79208098ffda8f294990d615297e2
#
_cell.length_a   1.000
_cell.length_b   1.000
_cell.length_c   1.000
_cell.angle_alpha   90.00
_cell.angle_beta   90.00
_cell.angle_gamma   90.00
#
_symmetry.space_group_name_H-M   'P 1'
#
loop_
_entity.id
_entity.type
_entity.pdbx_description
1 polymer ?
#
loop_
_entity_poly.entity_id
_entity_poly.type
_entity_poly.pdbx_seq_one_letter_code
_entity_poly.pdbx_strand_id
1 'polypeptide(L)'
;MRAALQSEIGQDKLEVVEDMQAVGFGPGKVKIRIKATGLCHSDLSAMSGVLPQPAPFIPGHEGSGVITDVGDGVTSHKIGDRVLVCWLPPCGHCPSCKRGQGHLCLEAFGNVATPNFQRGESPVFGFAGTGTFAEEMVVPAGCAVPIPDDVPFDIAALIGCGVTTGLGAAINTAQVEAGSSVAVIGCGGVGISVIQGAKVQGAAQIVAVDPVASRREAALRFGATEAVSPEEFADAKNRITAGEGFDYVFEVVGKSATTKTAYDMTRRGGSVVVVGAGALDDNYSINMFSLFFDEKKILPSMYGGGDVLRSYERTIALWRAGRVDLAGLITHRVQLAEINDALDQMRTGVALRTCIEL
;
A
#
# COMPACT_ATOMS: atom_id res chain seq x y z
N MET A 1 22.81 -14.14 -4.71
CA MET A 1 22.05 -13.09 -5.38
C MET A 1 22.11 -11.80 -4.59
N ARG A 2 21.93 -10.66 -5.25
CA ARG A 2 21.87 -9.36 -4.58
C ARG A 2 20.56 -9.18 -3.82
N ALA A 3 20.65 -8.56 -2.65
CA ALA A 3 19.50 -8.18 -1.84
C ALA A 3 19.85 -6.99 -0.94
N ALA A 4 18.85 -6.23 -0.52
CA ALA A 4 19.02 -5.17 0.48
C ALA A 4 18.57 -5.69 1.86
N LEU A 5 19.50 -5.81 2.79
CA LEU A 5 19.32 -6.43 4.10
C LEU A 5 19.16 -5.38 5.21
N GLN A 6 18.14 -5.55 6.02
CA GLN A 6 18.01 -4.90 7.34
C GLN A 6 18.49 -5.87 8.40
N SER A 7 19.67 -5.62 8.94
CA SER A 7 20.29 -6.53 9.93
C SER A 7 19.63 -6.42 11.30
N GLU A 8 19.29 -5.20 11.74
CA GLU A 8 18.66 -4.92 13.03
C GLU A 8 17.57 -3.86 12.88
N ILE A 9 16.54 -3.95 13.70
CA ILE A 9 15.49 -2.93 13.75
C ILE A 9 16.07 -1.61 14.25
N GLY A 10 15.65 -0.50 13.62
CA GLY A 10 16.10 0.85 13.98
C GLY A 10 17.33 1.34 13.20
N GLN A 11 17.93 0.51 12.34
CA GLN A 11 18.99 0.97 11.45
C GLN A 11 18.37 1.80 10.30
N ASP A 12 18.96 2.97 10.01
CA ASP A 12 18.48 3.89 8.97
C ASP A 12 18.81 3.45 7.55
N LYS A 13 19.82 2.59 7.38
CA LYS A 13 20.35 2.17 6.07
C LYS A 13 20.32 0.66 5.93
N LEU A 14 20.05 0.22 4.70
CA LEU A 14 20.13 -1.17 4.29
C LEU A 14 21.55 -1.51 3.82
N GLU A 15 22.00 -2.74 4.12
CA GLU A 15 23.22 -3.32 3.54
C GLU A 15 22.87 -3.99 2.21
N VAL A 16 23.45 -3.56 1.11
CA VAL A 16 23.32 -4.29 -0.17
C VAL A 16 24.34 -5.42 -0.17
N VAL A 17 23.85 -6.66 -0.16
CA VAL A 17 24.65 -7.88 -0.12
C VAL A 17 24.55 -8.65 -1.43
N GLU A 18 25.55 -9.50 -1.75
CA GLU A 18 25.59 -10.31 -2.98
C GLU A 18 25.46 -11.82 -2.72
N ASP A 19 25.49 -12.22 -1.47
CA ASP A 19 25.58 -13.61 -1.00
C ASP A 19 24.26 -14.13 -0.41
N MET A 20 23.13 -13.41 -0.62
CA MET A 20 21.82 -13.85 -0.18
C MET A 20 21.32 -15.05 -0.97
N GLN A 21 20.57 -15.94 -0.33
CA GLN A 21 19.93 -17.10 -0.95
C GLN A 21 18.44 -17.07 -0.62
N ALA A 22 17.57 -17.25 -1.63
CA ALA A 22 16.16 -17.55 -1.42
C ALA A 22 16.02 -19.05 -1.07
N VAL A 23 15.36 -19.34 0.06
CA VAL A 23 15.28 -20.71 0.61
C VAL A 23 13.83 -21.17 0.80
N GLY A 24 13.65 -22.44 1.15
CA GLY A 24 12.36 -23.00 1.47
C GLY A 24 11.50 -23.33 0.23
N PHE A 25 12.10 -23.43 -0.96
CA PHE A 25 11.41 -23.92 -2.16
C PHE A 25 10.95 -25.39 -1.96
N GLY A 26 9.76 -25.70 -2.44
CA GLY A 26 9.16 -27.02 -2.30
C GLY A 26 7.69 -27.05 -2.69
N PRO A 27 6.93 -28.08 -2.26
CA PRO A 27 5.53 -28.24 -2.62
C PRO A 27 4.69 -27.01 -2.28
N GLY A 28 3.79 -26.63 -3.20
CA GLY A 28 2.87 -25.48 -3.04
C GLY A 28 3.51 -24.10 -3.19
N LYS A 29 4.80 -24.02 -3.52
CA LYS A 29 5.54 -22.75 -3.64
C LYS A 29 6.01 -22.49 -5.06
N VAL A 30 6.30 -21.23 -5.33
CA VAL A 30 6.93 -20.76 -6.57
C VAL A 30 8.17 -19.93 -6.24
N LYS A 31 9.13 -19.94 -7.17
CA LYS A 31 10.27 -19.03 -7.17
C LYS A 31 10.04 -17.94 -8.20
N ILE A 32 10.24 -16.70 -7.81
CA ILE A 32 10.00 -15.52 -8.65
C ILE A 32 11.32 -14.76 -8.80
N ARG A 33 11.72 -14.47 -10.03
CA ARG A 33 12.75 -13.49 -10.33
C ARG A 33 12.08 -12.13 -10.42
N ILE A 34 12.41 -11.25 -9.48
CA ILE A 34 11.87 -9.89 -9.42
C ILE A 34 12.44 -9.06 -10.57
N LYS A 35 11.59 -8.25 -11.18
CA LYS A 35 11.93 -7.30 -12.25
C LYS A 35 11.74 -5.87 -11.82
N ALA A 36 10.78 -5.61 -10.96
CA ALA A 36 10.52 -4.30 -10.40
C ALA A 36 9.89 -4.44 -9.01
N THR A 37 10.23 -3.52 -8.13
CA THR A 37 9.62 -3.42 -6.81
C THR A 37 9.39 -1.95 -6.42
N GLY A 38 8.23 -1.67 -5.83
CA GLY A 38 7.90 -0.34 -5.31
C GLY A 38 8.50 -0.13 -3.91
N LEU A 39 8.92 1.10 -3.62
CA LEU A 39 9.29 1.53 -2.28
C LEU A 39 8.08 2.12 -1.58
N CYS A 40 7.72 1.59 -0.41
CA CYS A 40 6.55 1.97 0.37
C CYS A 40 6.92 2.49 1.76
N HIS A 41 6.09 3.36 2.33
CA HIS A 41 6.29 3.84 3.71
C HIS A 41 6.26 2.71 4.75
N SER A 42 5.54 1.61 4.44
CA SER A 42 5.52 0.42 5.29
C SER A 42 6.90 -0.23 5.44
N ASP A 43 7.78 -0.10 4.43
CA ASP A 43 9.16 -0.59 4.52
C ASP A 43 9.93 0.21 5.58
N LEU A 44 9.82 1.55 5.57
CA LEU A 44 10.40 2.41 6.62
C LEU A 44 9.82 2.12 8.00
N SER A 45 8.49 1.87 8.08
CA SER A 45 7.84 1.53 9.34
C SER A 45 8.30 0.19 9.90
N ALA A 46 8.60 -0.79 9.05
CA ALA A 46 9.18 -2.07 9.47
C ALA A 46 10.65 -1.90 9.89
N MET A 47 11.45 -1.13 9.14
CA MET A 47 12.85 -0.83 9.47
C MET A 47 12.98 -0.12 10.81
N SER A 48 12.08 0.81 11.13
CA SER A 48 12.07 1.57 12.40
C SER A 48 11.40 0.84 13.57
N GLY A 49 10.74 -0.30 13.33
CA GLY A 49 10.01 -1.06 14.35
C GLY A 49 8.60 -0.56 14.65
N VAL A 50 8.07 0.41 13.91
CA VAL A 50 6.66 0.84 14.01
C VAL A 50 5.73 -0.30 13.60
N LEU A 51 6.09 -1.03 12.53
CA LEU A 51 5.42 -2.27 12.16
C LEU A 51 6.26 -3.47 12.67
N PRO A 52 5.66 -4.43 13.39
CA PRO A 52 6.36 -5.60 13.89
C PRO A 52 6.91 -6.46 12.73
N GLN A 53 8.21 -6.69 12.72
CA GLN A 53 8.89 -7.55 11.75
C GLN A 53 10.08 -8.24 12.42
N PRO A 54 10.23 -9.58 12.32
CA PRO A 54 11.43 -10.25 12.77
C PRO A 54 12.67 -9.79 11.98
N ALA A 55 13.80 -9.59 12.67
CA ALA A 55 15.08 -9.27 12.05
C ALA A 55 16.07 -10.45 12.21
N PRO A 56 17.08 -10.60 11.32
CA PRO A 56 17.31 -9.79 10.11
C PRO A 56 16.26 -10.06 9.01
N PHE A 57 16.00 -9.06 8.17
CA PHE A 57 15.01 -9.22 7.09
C PHE A 57 15.35 -8.44 5.82
N ILE A 58 14.78 -8.90 4.70
CA ILE A 58 14.76 -8.19 3.42
C ILE A 58 13.47 -7.38 3.34
N PRO A 59 13.50 -6.04 3.23
CA PRO A 59 12.32 -5.22 3.00
C PRO A 59 11.71 -5.44 1.61
N GLY A 60 10.63 -4.71 1.32
CA GLY A 60 9.89 -4.76 0.06
C GLY A 60 8.75 -5.78 0.08
N HIS A 61 7.59 -5.33 -0.41
CA HIS A 61 6.36 -6.12 -0.49
C HIS A 61 5.52 -5.75 -1.72
N GLU A 62 6.01 -4.86 -2.56
CA GLU A 62 5.39 -4.40 -3.81
C GLU A 62 6.21 -4.90 -5.00
N GLY A 63 6.20 -6.20 -5.26
CA GLY A 63 7.03 -6.79 -6.31
C GLY A 63 6.25 -7.19 -7.56
N SER A 64 6.97 -7.32 -8.65
CA SER A 64 6.52 -7.98 -9.87
C SER A 64 7.70 -8.67 -10.55
N GLY A 65 7.42 -9.74 -11.28
CA GLY A 65 8.50 -10.50 -11.90
C GLY A 65 8.01 -11.68 -12.72
N VAL A 66 8.90 -12.65 -12.89
CA VAL A 66 8.66 -13.86 -13.70
C VAL A 66 8.92 -15.08 -12.84
N ILE A 67 8.02 -16.07 -12.92
CA ILE A 67 8.19 -17.36 -12.26
C ILE A 67 9.32 -18.13 -12.93
N THR A 68 10.32 -18.55 -12.15
CA THR A 68 11.47 -19.33 -12.61
C THR A 68 11.36 -20.81 -12.26
N ASP A 69 10.68 -21.13 -11.16
CA ASP A 69 10.50 -22.50 -10.68
C ASP A 69 9.11 -22.66 -10.06
N VAL A 70 8.54 -23.86 -10.24
CA VAL A 70 7.21 -24.24 -9.73
C VAL A 70 7.34 -25.50 -8.91
N GLY A 71 6.94 -25.47 -7.65
CA GLY A 71 7.00 -26.62 -6.74
C GLY A 71 5.87 -27.63 -6.98
N ASP A 72 6.06 -28.83 -6.44
CA ASP A 72 5.10 -29.92 -6.59
C ASP A 72 3.70 -29.51 -6.11
N GLY A 73 2.67 -29.98 -6.83
CA GLY A 73 1.27 -29.70 -6.53
C GLY A 73 0.76 -28.31 -6.94
N VAL A 74 1.62 -27.42 -7.43
CA VAL A 74 1.19 -26.14 -7.99
C VAL A 74 0.72 -26.33 -9.43
N THR A 75 -0.60 -26.19 -9.66
CA THR A 75 -1.22 -26.34 -10.98
C THR A 75 -1.68 -25.00 -11.59
N SER A 76 -1.67 -23.94 -10.78
CA SER A 76 -2.14 -22.61 -11.17
C SER A 76 -1.10 -21.76 -11.91
N HIS A 77 0.16 -22.20 -11.92
CA HIS A 77 1.29 -21.44 -12.48
C HIS A 77 2.22 -22.34 -13.29
N LYS A 78 2.96 -21.71 -14.20
CA LYS A 78 4.05 -22.34 -14.97
C LYS A 78 5.28 -21.42 -15.01
N ILE A 79 6.44 -21.99 -15.29
CA ILE A 79 7.68 -21.26 -15.55
C ILE A 79 7.44 -20.28 -16.71
N GLY A 80 7.88 -19.04 -16.53
CA GLY A 80 7.71 -17.95 -17.48
C GLY A 80 6.47 -17.08 -17.26
N ASP A 81 5.56 -17.46 -16.36
CA ASP A 81 4.40 -16.61 -16.04
C ASP A 81 4.86 -15.28 -15.42
N ARG A 82 4.27 -14.21 -15.92
CA ARG A 82 4.44 -12.84 -15.41
C ARG A 82 3.49 -12.64 -14.25
N VAL A 83 4.00 -12.14 -13.12
CA VAL A 83 3.22 -12.02 -11.90
C VAL A 83 3.48 -10.71 -11.17
N LEU A 84 2.47 -10.22 -10.45
CA LEU A 84 2.64 -9.30 -9.34
C LEU A 84 2.63 -10.07 -8.02
N VAL A 85 3.27 -9.51 -6.99
CA VAL A 85 3.37 -10.10 -5.67
C VAL A 85 2.23 -9.61 -4.78
N CYS A 86 1.41 -10.54 -4.29
CA CYS A 86 0.40 -10.31 -3.26
C CYS A 86 1.01 -10.68 -1.90
N TRP A 87 1.26 -9.70 -1.05
CA TRP A 87 1.85 -9.94 0.28
C TRP A 87 0.83 -10.53 1.29
N LEU A 88 -0.47 -10.44 0.99
CA LEU A 88 -1.56 -11.01 1.80
C LEU A 88 -2.44 -11.91 0.92
N PRO A 89 -1.96 -13.07 0.46
CA PRO A 89 -2.73 -13.96 -0.40
C PRO A 89 -3.90 -14.57 0.36
N PRO A 90 -5.18 -14.36 -0.10
CA PRO A 90 -6.32 -14.98 0.57
C PRO A 90 -6.28 -16.51 0.43
N CYS A 91 -6.44 -17.25 1.53
CA CYS A 91 -6.44 -18.72 1.52
C CYS A 91 -7.70 -19.33 0.88
N GLY A 92 -8.76 -18.55 0.70
CA GLY A 92 -10.03 -18.98 0.09
C GLY A 92 -10.97 -19.79 1.00
N HIS A 93 -10.49 -20.34 2.10
CA HIS A 93 -11.29 -21.28 2.92
C HIS A 93 -11.53 -20.83 4.37
N CYS A 94 -10.78 -19.89 4.92
CA CYS A 94 -11.03 -19.36 6.27
C CYS A 94 -12.33 -18.55 6.33
N PRO A 95 -12.87 -18.30 7.54
CA PRO A 95 -14.12 -17.55 7.69
C PRO A 95 -14.13 -16.18 7.04
N SER A 96 -13.01 -15.44 7.09
CA SER A 96 -12.89 -14.12 6.45
C SER A 96 -12.95 -14.23 4.92
N CYS A 97 -12.20 -15.16 4.31
CA CYS A 97 -12.24 -15.39 2.88
C CYS A 97 -13.63 -15.81 2.39
N LYS A 98 -14.32 -16.70 3.12
CA LYS A 98 -15.69 -17.13 2.78
C LYS A 98 -16.72 -15.99 2.83
N ARG A 99 -16.46 -14.93 3.60
CA ARG A 99 -17.28 -13.71 3.63
C ARG A 99 -16.90 -12.68 2.58
N GLY A 100 -15.96 -12.98 1.67
CA GLY A 100 -15.45 -12.02 0.68
C GLY A 100 -14.49 -10.97 1.28
N GLN A 101 -13.98 -11.22 2.49
CA GLN A 101 -13.07 -10.34 3.22
C GLN A 101 -11.63 -10.90 3.15
N GLY A 102 -11.14 -11.17 1.94
CA GLY A 102 -9.81 -11.75 1.72
C GLY A 102 -8.66 -10.95 2.32
N HIS A 103 -8.81 -9.62 2.39
CA HIS A 103 -7.88 -8.70 3.04
C HIS A 103 -7.74 -8.91 4.57
N LEU A 104 -8.61 -9.71 5.19
CA LEU A 104 -8.58 -10.08 6.60
C LEU A 104 -8.21 -11.56 6.82
N CYS A 105 -7.54 -12.17 5.85
CA CYS A 105 -7.11 -13.56 5.92
C CYS A 105 -5.97 -13.72 6.93
N LEU A 106 -6.25 -14.31 8.09
CA LEU A 106 -5.22 -14.52 9.12
C LEU A 106 -4.20 -15.59 8.74
N GLU A 107 -4.55 -16.57 7.90
CA GLU A 107 -3.61 -17.60 7.44
C GLU A 107 -2.48 -17.02 6.58
N ALA A 108 -2.76 -15.93 5.84
CA ALA A 108 -1.76 -15.24 5.05
C ALA A 108 -0.64 -14.63 5.91
N PHE A 109 -0.93 -14.22 7.16
CA PHE A 109 0.07 -13.67 8.07
C PHE A 109 1.06 -14.73 8.59
N GLY A 110 0.76 -16.01 8.50
CA GLY A 110 1.67 -17.08 8.90
C GLY A 110 3.01 -17.07 8.16
N ASN A 111 3.05 -16.51 6.97
CA ASN A 111 4.27 -16.41 6.17
C ASN A 111 5.29 -15.40 6.74
N VAL A 112 4.83 -14.39 7.50
CA VAL A 112 5.71 -13.33 8.06
C VAL A 112 6.73 -13.88 9.05
N ALA A 113 6.36 -14.93 9.81
CA ALA A 113 7.22 -15.54 10.82
C ALA A 113 8.09 -16.70 10.26
N THR A 114 8.04 -16.94 8.94
CA THR A 114 8.80 -18.02 8.30
C THR A 114 9.96 -17.44 7.51
N PRO A 115 11.23 -17.76 7.82
CA PRO A 115 12.35 -17.34 7.01
C PRO A 115 12.23 -17.88 5.59
N ASN A 116 12.37 -17.02 4.60
CA ASN A 116 12.36 -17.38 3.18
C ASN A 116 13.65 -16.96 2.46
N PHE A 117 14.62 -16.44 3.24
CA PHE A 117 15.99 -16.17 2.83
C PHE A 117 16.99 -16.72 3.83
N GLN A 118 18.27 -16.79 3.39
CA GLN A 118 19.39 -17.23 4.20
C GLN A 118 20.67 -16.53 3.73
N ARG A 119 21.51 -16.11 4.70
CA ARG A 119 22.87 -15.63 4.45
C ARG A 119 23.87 -16.50 5.20
N GLY A 120 24.68 -17.28 4.49
CA GLY A 120 25.45 -18.35 5.12
C GLY A 120 24.50 -19.38 5.78
N GLU A 121 24.63 -19.59 7.09
CA GLU A 121 23.75 -20.46 7.89
C GLU A 121 22.66 -19.68 8.64
N SER A 122 22.67 -18.34 8.56
CA SER A 122 21.75 -17.49 9.30
C SER A 122 20.41 -17.33 8.56
N PRO A 123 19.28 -17.61 9.20
CA PRO A 123 17.96 -17.37 8.60
C PRO A 123 17.69 -15.87 8.48
N VAL A 124 17.06 -15.47 7.38
CA VAL A 124 16.65 -14.09 7.10
C VAL A 124 15.19 -14.11 6.67
N PHE A 125 14.39 -13.17 7.19
CA PHE A 125 12.97 -13.07 6.89
C PHE A 125 12.73 -12.17 5.67
N GLY A 126 11.60 -12.34 5.01
CA GLY A 126 11.10 -11.36 4.05
C GLY A 126 10.04 -10.49 4.72
N PHE A 127 10.09 -9.17 4.51
CA PHE A 127 9.04 -8.28 5.01
C PHE A 127 7.68 -8.71 4.46
N ALA A 128 6.69 -8.77 5.35
CA ALA A 128 5.34 -9.28 5.06
C ALA A 128 5.33 -10.69 4.43
N GLY A 129 6.35 -11.53 4.72
CA GLY A 129 6.50 -12.86 4.16
C GLY A 129 6.97 -12.89 2.70
N THR A 130 7.37 -11.74 2.14
CA THR A 130 7.79 -11.59 0.73
C THR A 130 9.26 -11.19 0.59
N GLY A 131 9.66 -9.94 0.88
CA GLY A 131 11.05 -9.47 0.78
C GLY A 131 11.47 -9.16 -0.67
N THR A 132 10.76 -8.23 -1.32
CA THR A 132 10.96 -7.97 -2.76
C THR A 132 12.18 -7.11 -3.10
N PHE A 133 12.95 -6.61 -2.10
CA PHE A 133 14.23 -5.95 -2.34
C PHE A 133 15.37 -6.98 -2.51
N ALA A 134 15.09 -8.03 -3.25
CA ALA A 134 16.00 -9.10 -3.64
C ALA A 134 15.75 -9.51 -5.09
N GLU A 135 16.78 -10.00 -5.79
CA GLU A 135 16.66 -10.44 -7.19
C GLU A 135 15.72 -11.64 -7.36
N GLU A 136 15.61 -12.50 -6.36
CA GLU A 136 14.71 -13.66 -6.39
C GLU A 136 14.07 -13.87 -5.01
N MET A 137 12.90 -14.47 -4.99
CA MET A 137 12.20 -14.85 -3.76
C MET A 137 11.47 -16.19 -3.93
N VAL A 138 11.25 -16.88 -2.81
CA VAL A 138 10.41 -18.09 -2.74
C VAL A 138 9.21 -17.81 -1.86
N VAL A 139 8.01 -18.03 -2.40
CA VAL A 139 6.75 -17.75 -1.71
C VAL A 139 5.70 -18.83 -1.99
N PRO A 140 4.64 -18.95 -1.17
CA PRO A 140 3.47 -19.73 -1.53
C PRO A 140 2.91 -19.29 -2.90
N ALA A 141 2.42 -20.24 -3.70
CA ALA A 141 1.90 -19.95 -5.04
C ALA A 141 0.80 -18.88 -5.06
N GLY A 142 -0.01 -18.79 -4.00
CA GLY A 142 -1.04 -17.74 -3.85
C GLY A 142 -0.50 -16.31 -3.78
N CYS A 143 0.78 -16.11 -3.45
CA CYS A 143 1.43 -14.79 -3.49
C CYS A 143 1.71 -14.31 -4.92
N ALA A 144 1.79 -15.22 -5.88
CA ALA A 144 2.06 -14.93 -7.28
C ALA A 144 0.75 -14.73 -8.04
N VAL A 145 0.38 -13.48 -8.36
CA VAL A 145 -0.86 -13.20 -9.09
C VAL A 145 -0.52 -12.92 -10.55
N PRO A 146 -1.03 -13.74 -11.51
CA PRO A 146 -0.73 -13.55 -12.92
C PRO A 146 -1.14 -12.17 -13.43
N ILE A 147 -0.28 -11.56 -14.24
CA ILE A 147 -0.56 -10.28 -14.91
C ILE A 147 -0.57 -10.48 -16.43
N PRO A 148 -1.43 -9.75 -17.15
CA PRO A 148 -1.41 -9.74 -18.61
C PRO A 148 -0.10 -9.22 -19.19
N ASP A 149 0.26 -9.67 -20.41
CA ASP A 149 1.53 -9.33 -21.06
C ASP A 149 1.73 -7.84 -21.35
N ASP A 150 0.66 -7.09 -21.52
CA ASP A 150 0.67 -5.64 -21.76
C ASP A 150 0.87 -4.80 -20.50
N VAL A 151 0.83 -5.41 -19.29
CA VAL A 151 1.07 -4.69 -18.03
C VAL A 151 2.58 -4.64 -17.76
N PRO A 152 3.22 -3.45 -17.74
CA PRO A 152 4.63 -3.33 -17.40
C PRO A 152 4.90 -3.76 -15.94
N PHE A 153 6.10 -4.28 -15.66
CA PHE A 153 6.45 -4.77 -14.32
C PHE A 153 6.45 -3.65 -13.26
N ASP A 154 6.90 -2.45 -13.61
CA ASP A 154 6.88 -1.29 -12.71
C ASP A 154 5.45 -0.89 -12.31
N ILE A 155 4.50 -0.91 -13.26
CA ILE A 155 3.09 -0.68 -13.00
C ILE A 155 2.51 -1.81 -12.13
N ALA A 156 2.80 -3.06 -12.46
CA ALA A 156 2.33 -4.22 -11.71
C ALA A 156 2.81 -4.22 -10.25
N ALA A 157 4.07 -3.83 -10.01
CA ALA A 157 4.63 -3.72 -8.67
C ALA A 157 3.83 -2.77 -7.78
N LEU A 158 3.47 -1.57 -8.27
CA LEU A 158 2.69 -0.59 -7.52
C LEU A 158 1.28 -1.07 -7.16
N ILE A 159 0.69 -1.92 -8.01
CA ILE A 159 -0.64 -2.50 -7.77
C ILE A 159 -0.61 -3.40 -6.53
N GLY A 160 0.52 -4.03 -6.24
CA GLY A 160 0.69 -5.01 -5.15
C GLY A 160 0.34 -4.49 -3.75
N CYS A 161 0.46 -3.17 -3.49
CA CYS A 161 0.11 -2.61 -2.18
C CYS A 161 -0.52 -1.21 -2.28
N GLY A 162 0.29 -0.16 -2.53
CA GLY A 162 -0.12 1.22 -2.33
C GLY A 162 -1.29 1.66 -3.21
N VAL A 163 -1.29 1.26 -4.48
CA VAL A 163 -2.37 1.59 -5.41
C VAL A 163 -3.68 0.90 -5.02
N THR A 164 -3.62 -0.40 -4.76
CA THR A 164 -4.80 -1.18 -4.34
C THR A 164 -5.35 -0.69 -3.00
N THR A 165 -4.48 -0.34 -2.05
CA THR A 165 -4.88 0.24 -0.77
C THR A 165 -5.66 1.55 -0.97
N GLY A 166 -5.14 2.47 -1.76
CA GLY A 166 -5.76 3.78 -1.94
C GLY A 166 -7.05 3.73 -2.78
N LEU A 167 -7.01 3.09 -3.95
CA LEU A 167 -8.21 2.91 -4.78
C LEU A 167 -9.28 2.15 -4.02
N GLY A 168 -8.91 1.06 -3.34
CA GLY A 168 -9.83 0.23 -2.59
C GLY A 168 -10.45 0.96 -1.39
N ALA A 169 -9.72 1.84 -0.72
CA ALA A 169 -10.26 2.66 0.36
C ALA A 169 -11.46 3.49 -0.12
N ALA A 170 -11.37 4.11 -1.30
CA ALA A 170 -12.46 4.88 -1.88
C ALA A 170 -13.57 4.01 -2.45
N ILE A 171 -13.23 2.92 -3.15
CA ILE A 171 -14.18 2.12 -3.93
C ILE A 171 -14.86 1.04 -3.09
N ASN A 172 -14.10 0.30 -2.25
CA ASN A 172 -14.62 -0.84 -1.50
C ASN A 172 -15.02 -0.47 -0.07
N THR A 173 -14.15 0.28 0.65
CA THR A 173 -14.36 0.59 2.07
C THR A 173 -15.35 1.73 2.23
N ALA A 174 -15.06 2.89 1.67
CA ALA A 174 -15.92 4.08 1.78
C ALA A 174 -17.12 4.01 0.85
N GLN A 175 -17.00 3.34 -0.29
CA GLN A 175 -18.01 3.33 -1.36
C GLN A 175 -18.47 4.76 -1.69
N VAL A 176 -17.49 5.63 -1.99
CA VAL A 176 -17.72 7.05 -2.22
C VAL A 176 -18.86 7.27 -3.19
N GLU A 177 -19.86 8.03 -2.79
CA GLU A 177 -21.02 8.31 -3.62
C GLU A 177 -20.73 9.41 -4.65
N ALA A 178 -21.32 9.29 -5.84
CA ALA A 178 -21.22 10.33 -6.86
C ALA A 178 -21.85 11.65 -6.36
N GLY A 179 -21.15 12.75 -6.62
CA GLY A 179 -21.58 14.08 -6.18
C GLY A 179 -21.13 14.47 -4.77
N SER A 180 -20.50 13.55 -4.01
CA SER A 180 -20.05 13.82 -2.64
C SER A 180 -18.82 14.73 -2.57
N SER A 181 -18.58 15.26 -1.39
CA SER A 181 -17.38 15.99 -0.98
C SER A 181 -16.40 15.09 -0.23
N VAL A 182 -15.15 15.05 -0.69
CA VAL A 182 -14.08 14.18 -0.17
C VAL A 182 -12.89 15.04 0.27
N ALA A 183 -12.29 14.71 1.41
CA ALA A 183 -10.97 15.23 1.77
C ALA A 183 -10.00 14.07 1.99
N VAL A 184 -8.72 14.27 1.61
CA VAL A 184 -7.64 13.27 1.75
C VAL A 184 -6.48 13.92 2.48
N ILE A 185 -6.21 13.45 3.71
CA ILE A 185 -5.09 13.90 4.55
C ILE A 185 -3.90 13.00 4.32
N GLY A 186 -2.82 13.57 3.74
CA GLY A 186 -1.63 12.85 3.31
C GLY A 186 -1.69 12.44 1.83
N CYS A 187 -0.92 13.14 0.99
CA CYS A 187 -0.92 13.00 -0.47
C CYS A 187 0.34 12.31 -1.00
N GLY A 188 0.82 11.27 -0.28
CA GLY A 188 1.79 10.31 -0.81
C GLY A 188 1.17 9.34 -1.81
N GLY A 189 1.88 8.30 -2.20
CA GLY A 189 1.41 7.35 -3.22
C GLY A 189 0.03 6.73 -2.94
N VAL A 190 -0.25 6.38 -1.67
CA VAL A 190 -1.56 5.86 -1.25
C VAL A 190 -2.62 6.96 -1.31
N GLY A 191 -2.34 8.17 -0.79
CA GLY A 191 -3.30 9.27 -0.81
C GLY A 191 -3.66 9.73 -2.22
N ILE A 192 -2.70 9.78 -3.13
CA ILE A 192 -2.96 10.03 -4.56
C ILE A 192 -3.85 8.92 -5.16
N SER A 193 -3.65 7.68 -4.76
CA SER A 193 -4.51 6.57 -5.20
C SER A 193 -5.92 6.68 -4.63
N VAL A 194 -6.10 7.17 -3.39
CA VAL A 194 -7.43 7.53 -2.83
C VAL A 194 -8.10 8.62 -3.66
N ILE A 195 -7.37 9.69 -4.01
CA ILE A 195 -7.88 10.78 -4.85
C ILE A 195 -8.37 10.25 -6.20
N GLN A 196 -7.58 9.41 -6.86
CA GLN A 196 -7.99 8.78 -8.12
C GLN A 196 -9.22 7.88 -7.93
N GLY A 197 -9.28 7.11 -6.84
CA GLY A 197 -10.43 6.28 -6.48
C GLY A 197 -11.71 7.10 -6.27
N ALA A 198 -11.64 8.20 -5.53
CA ALA A 198 -12.75 9.12 -5.31
C ALA A 198 -13.23 9.75 -6.62
N LYS A 199 -12.29 10.13 -7.51
CA LYS A 199 -12.61 10.63 -8.86
C LYS A 199 -13.32 9.57 -9.72
N VAL A 200 -12.86 8.31 -9.69
CA VAL A 200 -13.48 7.19 -10.41
C VAL A 200 -14.92 6.97 -9.94
N GLN A 201 -15.18 7.12 -8.64
CA GLN A 201 -16.51 7.00 -8.02
C GLN A 201 -17.40 8.21 -8.28
N GLY A 202 -16.88 9.32 -8.83
CA GLY A 202 -17.66 10.48 -9.20
C GLY A 202 -17.84 11.51 -8.09
N ALA A 203 -16.94 11.58 -7.11
CA ALA A 203 -16.95 12.67 -6.13
C ALA A 203 -16.93 14.04 -6.85
N ALA A 204 -17.76 14.99 -6.40
CA ALA A 204 -17.85 16.32 -7.00
C ALA A 204 -16.72 17.26 -6.51
N GLN A 205 -16.31 17.10 -5.27
CA GLN A 205 -15.24 17.87 -4.64
C GLN A 205 -14.23 16.91 -4.01
N ILE A 206 -12.94 17.09 -4.31
CA ILE A 206 -11.85 16.30 -3.74
C ILE A 206 -10.77 17.26 -3.27
N VAL A 207 -10.65 17.43 -1.96
CA VAL A 207 -9.65 18.30 -1.32
C VAL A 207 -8.47 17.48 -0.86
N ALA A 208 -7.29 17.76 -1.38
CA ALA A 208 -6.03 17.18 -0.96
C ALA A 208 -5.39 18.02 0.13
N VAL A 209 -4.95 17.40 1.23
CA VAL A 209 -4.32 18.09 2.36
C VAL A 209 -2.94 17.49 2.61
N ASP A 210 -1.87 18.28 2.40
CA ASP A 210 -0.49 17.83 2.63
C ASP A 210 0.40 19.05 2.97
N PRO A 211 1.34 18.95 3.91
CA PRO A 211 2.27 20.06 4.21
C PRO A 211 3.24 20.33 3.05
N VAL A 212 3.53 19.34 2.20
CA VAL A 212 4.52 19.44 1.12
C VAL A 212 3.89 20.00 -0.15
N ALA A 213 4.35 21.15 -0.64
CA ALA A 213 3.77 21.84 -1.79
C ALA A 213 3.79 20.97 -3.08
N SER A 214 4.90 20.28 -3.36
CA SER A 214 5.00 19.40 -4.54
C SER A 214 4.00 18.24 -4.53
N ARG A 215 3.62 17.73 -3.35
CA ARG A 215 2.57 16.70 -3.21
C ARG A 215 1.18 17.29 -3.45
N ARG A 216 0.93 18.53 -3.02
CA ARG A 216 -0.32 19.25 -3.33
C ARG A 216 -0.47 19.47 -4.83
N GLU A 217 0.60 19.92 -5.50
CA GLU A 217 0.61 20.07 -6.96
C GLU A 217 0.37 18.74 -7.69
N ALA A 218 0.99 17.67 -7.21
CA ALA A 218 0.73 16.34 -7.73
C ALA A 218 -0.74 15.93 -7.55
N ALA A 219 -1.32 16.15 -6.36
CA ALA A 219 -2.71 15.81 -6.08
C ALA A 219 -3.69 16.44 -7.09
N LEU A 220 -3.48 17.71 -7.46
CA LEU A 220 -4.27 18.39 -8.50
C LEU A 220 -4.17 17.68 -9.86
N ARG A 221 -2.96 17.26 -10.27
CA ARG A 221 -2.77 16.52 -11.54
C ARG A 221 -3.50 15.19 -11.57
N PHE A 222 -3.61 14.50 -10.41
CA PHE A 222 -4.28 13.21 -10.30
C PHE A 222 -5.78 13.31 -10.03
N GLY A 223 -6.34 14.50 -9.89
CA GLY A 223 -7.79 14.72 -9.88
C GLY A 223 -8.36 15.33 -8.61
N ALA A 224 -7.54 15.81 -7.69
CA ALA A 224 -8.05 16.70 -6.64
C ALA A 224 -8.59 17.98 -7.29
N THR A 225 -9.73 18.46 -6.80
CA THR A 225 -10.33 19.73 -7.25
C THR A 225 -9.67 20.91 -6.59
N GLU A 226 -9.10 20.69 -5.41
CA GLU A 226 -8.36 21.67 -4.63
C GLU A 226 -7.27 20.97 -3.79
N ALA A 227 -6.19 21.69 -3.50
CA ALA A 227 -5.11 21.21 -2.64
C ALA A 227 -4.66 22.32 -1.69
N VAL A 228 -4.62 22.02 -0.40
CA VAL A 228 -4.36 22.98 0.68
C VAL A 228 -3.32 22.48 1.66
N SER A 229 -2.68 23.39 2.38
CA SER A 229 -1.86 23.03 3.53
C SER A 229 -2.75 22.63 4.73
N PRO A 230 -2.21 21.96 5.76
CA PRO A 230 -2.95 21.66 6.97
C PRO A 230 -3.57 22.91 7.66
N GLU A 231 -2.87 24.03 7.58
CA GLU A 231 -3.30 25.31 8.18
C GLU A 231 -4.52 25.90 7.46
N GLU A 232 -4.63 25.69 6.14
CA GLU A 232 -5.72 26.19 5.30
C GLU A 232 -6.94 25.24 5.28
N PHE A 233 -6.82 24.05 5.86
CA PHE A 233 -7.85 23.01 5.73
C PHE A 233 -9.21 23.40 6.34
N ALA A 234 -9.20 24.10 7.48
CA ALA A 234 -10.43 24.58 8.12
C ALA A 234 -11.17 25.61 7.26
N ASP A 235 -10.45 26.51 6.61
CA ASP A 235 -11.03 27.51 5.70
C ASP A 235 -11.57 26.86 4.43
N ALA A 236 -10.87 25.88 3.88
CA ALA A 236 -11.33 25.07 2.76
C ALA A 236 -12.64 24.34 3.09
N LYS A 237 -12.73 23.70 4.27
CA LYS A 237 -13.97 23.10 4.75
C LYS A 237 -15.11 24.11 4.77
N ASN A 238 -14.92 25.26 5.41
CA ASN A 238 -15.97 26.28 5.54
C ASN A 238 -16.47 26.76 4.16
N ARG A 239 -15.57 26.97 3.23
CA ARG A 239 -15.87 27.47 1.88
C ARG A 239 -16.57 26.42 1.01
N ILE A 240 -16.12 25.16 1.07
CA ILE A 240 -16.61 24.08 0.18
C ILE A 240 -17.90 23.48 0.71
N THR A 241 -18.03 23.31 2.03
CA THR A 241 -19.12 22.57 2.65
C THR A 241 -20.08 23.49 3.45
N ALA A 242 -20.01 24.79 3.28
CA ALA A 242 -20.75 25.78 4.08
C ALA A 242 -20.56 25.57 5.60
N GLY A 243 -19.41 25.06 6.01
CA GLY A 243 -19.06 24.79 7.40
C GLY A 243 -19.51 23.44 7.96
N GLU A 244 -20.35 22.68 7.25
CA GLU A 244 -20.87 21.39 7.74
C GLU A 244 -19.80 20.32 7.88
N GLY A 245 -18.81 20.29 6.99
CA GLY A 245 -17.78 19.26 6.88
C GLY A 245 -17.96 18.36 5.66
N PHE A 246 -16.95 17.54 5.39
CA PHE A 246 -16.94 16.65 4.23
C PHE A 246 -17.76 15.39 4.45
N ASP A 247 -18.30 14.81 3.36
CA ASP A 247 -18.99 13.52 3.39
C ASP A 247 -18.02 12.39 3.78
N TYR A 248 -16.81 12.41 3.22
CA TYR A 248 -15.75 11.44 3.49
C TYR A 248 -14.43 12.16 3.75
N VAL A 249 -13.76 11.80 4.84
CA VAL A 249 -12.39 12.26 5.09
C VAL A 249 -11.48 11.04 5.25
N PHE A 250 -10.51 10.91 4.34
CA PHE A 250 -9.52 9.84 4.35
C PHE A 250 -8.29 10.28 5.12
N GLU A 251 -7.92 9.51 6.13
CA GLU A 251 -6.70 9.66 6.89
C GLU A 251 -5.66 8.67 6.35
N VAL A 252 -4.56 9.17 5.75
CA VAL A 252 -3.56 8.36 5.05
C VAL A 252 -2.14 8.55 5.62
N VAL A 253 -2.04 9.14 6.80
CA VAL A 253 -0.76 9.40 7.49
C VAL A 253 -0.47 8.34 8.56
N GLY A 254 -1.53 7.86 9.24
CA GLY A 254 -1.42 6.87 10.31
C GLY A 254 -1.02 7.50 11.65
N LYS A 255 -1.67 8.61 12.05
CA LYS A 255 -1.45 9.23 13.36
C LYS A 255 -2.75 9.60 14.04
N SER A 256 -2.82 9.45 15.34
CA SER A 256 -3.98 9.84 16.15
C SER A 256 -4.35 11.32 15.96
N ALA A 257 -3.37 12.19 15.82
CA ALA A 257 -3.59 13.61 15.59
C ALA A 257 -4.28 13.90 14.24
N THR A 258 -3.86 13.24 13.15
CA THR A 258 -4.50 13.38 11.83
C THR A 258 -5.85 12.67 11.77
N THR A 259 -6.03 11.57 12.52
CA THR A 259 -7.34 10.91 12.71
C THR A 259 -8.31 11.83 13.42
N LYS A 260 -7.86 12.55 14.45
CA LYS A 260 -8.67 13.59 15.11
C LYS A 260 -9.08 14.68 14.15
N THR A 261 -8.12 15.20 13.37
CA THR A 261 -8.41 16.20 12.34
C THR A 261 -9.46 15.67 11.34
N ALA A 262 -9.29 14.45 10.85
CA ALA A 262 -10.25 13.83 9.94
C ALA A 262 -11.66 13.76 10.57
N TYR A 263 -11.77 13.38 11.84
CA TYR A 263 -13.05 13.34 12.56
C TYR A 263 -13.68 14.73 12.68
N ASP A 264 -12.92 15.76 13.02
CA ASP A 264 -13.40 17.13 13.20
C ASP A 264 -13.84 17.76 11.84
N MET A 265 -13.22 17.36 10.73
CA MET A 265 -13.52 17.86 9.39
C MET A 265 -14.66 17.11 8.69
N THR A 266 -15.09 15.97 9.24
CA THR A 266 -16.21 15.18 8.72
C THR A 266 -17.55 15.75 9.21
N ARG A 267 -18.56 15.85 8.31
CA ARG A 267 -19.89 16.29 8.70
C ARG A 267 -20.60 15.27 9.60
N ARG A 268 -21.71 15.66 10.22
CA ARG A 268 -22.62 14.72 10.90
C ARG A 268 -23.12 13.68 9.88
N GLY A 269 -23.15 12.41 10.31
CA GLY A 269 -23.52 11.26 9.48
C GLY A 269 -22.45 10.89 8.42
N GLY A 270 -21.36 11.65 8.29
CA GLY A 270 -20.28 11.39 7.35
C GLY A 270 -19.32 10.27 7.82
N SER A 271 -18.30 10.01 7.03
CA SER A 271 -17.36 8.89 7.23
C SER A 271 -15.91 9.35 7.32
N VAL A 272 -15.24 8.96 8.42
CA VAL A 272 -13.77 9.00 8.53
C VAL A 272 -13.24 7.65 8.06
N VAL A 273 -12.35 7.65 7.07
CA VAL A 273 -11.75 6.42 6.53
C VAL A 273 -10.28 6.37 6.93
N VAL A 274 -9.94 5.46 7.84
CA VAL A 274 -8.57 5.31 8.35
C VAL A 274 -7.82 4.32 7.47
N VAL A 275 -6.83 4.83 6.72
CA VAL A 275 -6.02 4.09 5.74
C VAL A 275 -4.57 3.99 6.20
N GLY A 276 -4.08 5.01 6.90
CA GLY A 276 -2.72 5.04 7.44
C GLY A 276 -2.54 4.03 8.56
N ALA A 277 -1.44 3.26 8.53
CA ALA A 277 -1.07 2.36 9.61
C ALA A 277 -0.32 3.11 10.71
N GLY A 278 -0.93 3.26 11.87
CA GLY A 278 -0.33 3.91 13.04
C GLY A 278 0.59 3.00 13.85
N ALA A 279 1.37 3.60 14.76
CA ALA A 279 2.16 2.86 15.74
C ALA A 279 1.26 2.15 16.76
N LEU A 280 1.76 1.05 17.36
CA LEU A 280 1.00 0.22 18.30
C LEU A 280 0.58 0.97 19.58
N ASP A 281 1.33 2.00 19.96
CA ASP A 281 1.11 2.81 21.15
C ASP A 281 0.44 4.16 20.86
N ASP A 282 0.15 4.49 19.58
CA ASP A 282 -0.56 5.71 19.21
C ASP A 282 -2.08 5.49 19.29
N ASN A 283 -2.70 6.13 20.29
CA ASN A 283 -4.10 5.95 20.60
C ASN A 283 -4.92 7.21 20.32
N TYR A 284 -6.10 7.05 19.73
CA TYR A 284 -7.09 8.10 19.55
C TYR A 284 -8.29 7.90 20.46
N SER A 285 -8.59 8.90 21.29
CA SER A 285 -9.76 8.90 22.17
C SER A 285 -10.89 9.71 21.55
N ILE A 286 -12.10 9.16 21.56
CA ILE A 286 -13.31 9.79 21.03
C ILE A 286 -14.27 10.09 22.19
N ASN A 287 -14.86 11.29 22.19
CA ASN A 287 -15.95 11.62 23.10
C ASN A 287 -17.21 10.83 22.70
N MET A 288 -17.72 10.03 23.62
CA MET A 288 -18.85 9.12 23.34
C MET A 288 -20.17 9.87 23.05
N PHE A 289 -20.39 11.04 23.64
CA PHE A 289 -21.57 11.84 23.35
C PHE A 289 -21.48 12.41 21.93
N SER A 290 -20.32 12.92 21.53
CA SER A 290 -20.09 13.42 20.17
C SER A 290 -20.27 12.29 19.14
N LEU A 291 -19.66 11.10 19.37
CA LEU A 291 -19.81 9.96 18.47
C LEU A 291 -21.28 9.57 18.28
N PHE A 292 -22.05 9.50 19.37
CA PHE A 292 -23.48 9.19 19.31
C PHE A 292 -24.29 10.29 18.61
N PHE A 293 -24.06 11.55 18.99
CA PHE A 293 -24.89 12.67 18.52
C PHE A 293 -24.59 13.05 17.06
N ASP A 294 -23.33 12.93 16.64
CA ASP A 294 -22.92 13.23 15.29
C ASP A 294 -23.13 12.09 14.31
N GLU A 295 -23.37 10.87 14.78
CA GLU A 295 -23.53 9.66 13.95
C GLU A 295 -22.42 9.45 12.92
N LYS A 296 -21.21 9.96 13.19
CA LYS A 296 -20.06 9.79 12.28
C LYS A 296 -19.61 8.34 12.28
N LYS A 297 -19.26 7.85 11.10
CA LYS A 297 -18.71 6.49 10.91
C LYS A 297 -17.20 6.55 10.94
N ILE A 298 -16.55 5.57 11.58
CA ILE A 298 -15.11 5.36 11.50
C ILE A 298 -14.90 4.03 10.79
N LEU A 299 -14.33 4.08 9.60
CA LEU A 299 -14.16 2.94 8.71
C LEU A 299 -12.66 2.64 8.57
N PRO A 300 -12.13 1.58 9.19
CA PRO A 300 -10.76 1.15 8.93
C PRO A 300 -10.66 0.53 7.53
N SER A 301 -9.58 0.84 6.81
CA SER A 301 -9.35 0.36 5.45
C SER A 301 -7.98 -0.28 5.32
N MET A 302 -7.87 -1.53 5.74
CA MET A 302 -6.68 -2.32 5.53
C MET A 302 -6.65 -2.85 4.10
N TYR A 303 -5.52 -2.61 3.39
CA TYR A 303 -5.28 -3.10 2.03
C TYR A 303 -6.39 -2.75 1.01
N GLY A 304 -7.12 -1.65 1.27
CA GLY A 304 -8.24 -1.20 0.43
C GLY A 304 -9.56 -1.94 0.61
N GLY A 305 -9.64 -2.89 1.54
CA GLY A 305 -10.88 -3.63 1.85
C GLY A 305 -11.28 -4.65 0.78
N GLY A 306 -12.19 -5.56 1.12
CA GLY A 306 -12.85 -6.46 0.19
C GLY A 306 -12.00 -7.61 -0.35
N ASP A 307 -12.25 -7.99 -1.60
CA ASP A 307 -11.52 -9.02 -2.30
C ASP A 307 -10.27 -8.44 -2.97
N VAL A 308 -9.11 -8.88 -2.51
CA VAL A 308 -7.79 -8.39 -2.96
C VAL A 308 -7.56 -8.71 -4.45
N LEU A 309 -7.82 -9.93 -4.87
CA LEU A 309 -7.57 -10.38 -6.25
C LEU A 309 -8.47 -9.63 -7.23
N ARG A 310 -9.75 -9.48 -6.90
CA ARG A 310 -10.69 -8.67 -7.68
C ARG A 310 -10.28 -7.20 -7.74
N SER A 311 -9.67 -6.69 -6.68
CA SER A 311 -9.16 -5.30 -6.65
C SER A 311 -7.98 -5.11 -7.60
N TYR A 312 -7.09 -6.11 -7.75
CA TYR A 312 -6.03 -6.08 -8.75
C TYR A 312 -6.57 -6.05 -10.18
N GLU A 313 -7.49 -6.98 -10.51
CA GLU A 313 -8.14 -7.04 -11.81
C GLU A 313 -8.82 -5.72 -12.17
N ARG A 314 -9.59 -5.15 -11.23
CA ARG A 314 -10.25 -3.85 -11.39
C ARG A 314 -9.25 -2.73 -11.61
N THR A 315 -8.15 -2.70 -10.86
CA THR A 315 -7.12 -1.68 -10.99
C THR A 315 -6.48 -1.73 -12.38
N ILE A 316 -6.16 -2.92 -12.89
CA ILE A 316 -5.64 -3.10 -14.26
C ILE A 316 -6.67 -2.64 -15.30
N ALA A 317 -7.94 -2.99 -15.12
CA ALA A 317 -9.01 -2.57 -16.03
C ALA A 317 -9.19 -1.03 -16.05
N LEU A 318 -9.14 -0.38 -14.88
CA LEU A 318 -9.23 1.08 -14.77
C LEU A 318 -8.01 1.77 -15.41
N TRP A 319 -6.82 1.22 -15.22
CA TRP A 319 -5.59 1.72 -15.85
C TRP A 319 -5.66 1.61 -17.38
N ARG A 320 -6.04 0.45 -17.92
CA ARG A 320 -6.23 0.25 -19.38
C ARG A 320 -7.28 1.20 -19.96
N ALA A 321 -8.33 1.50 -19.21
CA ALA A 321 -9.37 2.43 -19.62
C ALA A 321 -8.97 3.92 -19.48
N GLY A 322 -7.73 4.21 -19.03
CA GLY A 322 -7.26 5.58 -18.80
C GLY A 322 -7.98 6.31 -17.66
N ARG A 323 -8.66 5.56 -16.77
CA ARG A 323 -9.41 6.14 -15.65
C ARG A 323 -8.52 6.43 -14.45
N VAL A 324 -7.39 5.76 -14.34
CA VAL A 324 -6.34 5.97 -13.35
C VAL A 324 -4.97 6.05 -14.03
N ASP A 325 -4.14 6.97 -13.58
CA ASP A 325 -2.76 7.13 -14.04
C ASP A 325 -1.81 6.49 -13.02
N LEU A 326 -1.29 5.32 -13.34
CA LEU A 326 -0.31 4.61 -12.52
C LEU A 326 1.13 4.97 -12.91
N ALA A 327 1.37 5.25 -14.18
CA ALA A 327 2.69 5.61 -14.68
C ALA A 327 3.16 6.96 -14.10
N GLY A 328 2.28 7.94 -14.04
CA GLY A 328 2.56 9.26 -13.46
C GLY A 328 2.86 9.23 -11.95
N LEU A 329 2.49 8.15 -11.24
CA LEU A 329 2.88 7.97 -9.85
C LEU A 329 4.39 7.72 -9.70
N ILE A 330 5.04 7.04 -10.66
CA ILE A 330 6.47 6.71 -10.60
C ILE A 330 7.29 7.95 -10.95
N THR A 331 7.72 8.67 -9.93
CA THR A 331 8.54 9.88 -10.12
C THR A 331 10.03 9.58 -10.17
N HIS A 332 10.44 8.43 -9.63
CA HIS A 332 11.86 8.02 -9.59
C HIS A 332 12.00 6.54 -9.94
N ARG A 333 13.03 6.21 -10.72
CA ARG A 333 13.50 4.84 -10.97
C ARG A 333 14.96 4.76 -10.55
N VAL A 334 15.28 3.71 -9.80
CA VAL A 334 16.62 3.48 -9.25
C VAL A 334 16.99 2.00 -9.37
N GLN A 335 18.28 1.71 -9.30
CA GLN A 335 18.78 0.34 -9.15
C GLN A 335 18.84 -0.03 -7.66
N LEU A 336 18.88 -1.32 -7.33
CA LEU A 336 18.96 -1.79 -5.95
C LEU A 336 20.16 -1.19 -5.17
N ALA A 337 21.27 -0.92 -5.85
CA ALA A 337 22.45 -0.29 -5.24
C ALA A 337 22.19 1.14 -4.72
N GLU A 338 21.16 1.81 -5.23
CA GLU A 338 20.79 3.19 -4.88
C GLU A 338 19.65 3.23 -3.82
N ILE A 339 19.34 2.09 -3.19
CA ILE A 339 18.20 1.94 -2.28
C ILE A 339 18.22 2.93 -1.11
N ASN A 340 19.41 3.22 -0.55
CA ASN A 340 19.53 4.13 0.58
C ASN A 340 19.23 5.59 0.19
N ASP A 341 19.64 6.02 -1.00
CA ASP A 341 19.30 7.35 -1.52
C ASP A 341 17.78 7.46 -1.78
N ALA A 342 17.16 6.38 -2.27
CA ALA A 342 15.72 6.31 -2.46
C ALA A 342 14.95 6.37 -1.11
N LEU A 343 15.44 5.71 -0.07
CA LEU A 343 14.89 5.81 1.29
C LEU A 343 14.98 7.24 1.84
N ASP A 344 16.11 7.91 1.62
CA ASP A 344 16.30 9.31 2.06
C ASP A 344 15.36 10.27 1.29
N GLN A 345 15.18 10.09 -0.01
CA GLN A 345 14.21 10.86 -0.81
C GLN A 345 12.76 10.62 -0.35
N MET A 346 12.41 9.39 0.05
CA MET A 346 11.10 9.11 0.62
C MET A 346 10.89 9.82 1.97
N ARG A 347 11.88 9.82 2.87
CA ARG A 347 11.83 10.53 4.17
C ARG A 347 11.61 12.04 3.99
N THR A 348 12.24 12.64 2.97
CA THR A 348 12.09 14.08 2.67
C THR A 348 10.81 14.40 1.89
N GLY A 349 10.10 13.39 1.40
CA GLY A 349 8.83 13.57 0.69
C GLY A 349 8.95 14.07 -0.75
N VAL A 350 10.15 14.05 -1.33
CA VAL A 350 10.41 14.50 -2.70
C VAL A 350 9.76 13.57 -3.74
N ALA A 351 9.87 12.24 -3.53
CA ALA A 351 9.29 11.25 -4.42
C ALA A 351 7.83 10.96 -4.05
N LEU A 352 6.94 10.83 -5.05
CA LEU A 352 5.61 10.24 -4.86
C LEU A 352 5.73 8.73 -4.72
N ARG A 353 6.31 8.09 -5.75
CA ARG A 353 6.64 6.67 -5.75
C ARG A 353 8.01 6.48 -6.39
N THR A 354 8.81 5.63 -5.76
CA THR A 354 10.07 5.14 -6.32
C THR A 354 9.90 3.68 -6.73
N CYS A 355 10.30 3.36 -7.94
CA CYS A 355 10.40 1.99 -8.45
C CYS A 355 11.88 1.59 -8.46
N ILE A 356 12.20 0.43 -7.90
CA ILE A 356 13.52 -0.17 -7.92
C ILE A 356 13.51 -1.25 -9.01
N GLU A 357 14.44 -1.18 -9.94
CA GLU A 357 14.64 -2.16 -11.02
C GLU A 357 15.73 -3.17 -10.62
N LEU A 358 15.48 -4.47 -10.88
CA LEU A 358 16.34 -5.60 -10.49
C LEU A 358 16.71 -6.48 -11.68
#